data_41b89eb1e9886199fcdba7d680bfa99f
#
_entry.id   41b89eb1e9886199fcdba7d680bfa99f
#
_cell.length_a   1.000
_cell.length_b   1.000
_cell.length_c   1.000
_cell.angle_alpha   90.00
_cell.angle_beta   90.00
_cell.angle_gamma   90.00
#
_symmetry.space_group_name_H-M   'P 1'
#
loop_
_entity.id
_entity.type
_entity.pdbx_description
1 polymer ?
#
loop_
_entity_poly.entity_id
_entity_poly.type
_entity_poly.pdbx_seq_one_letter_code
_entity_poly.pdbx_strand_id
1 'polypeptide(L)'
;MDDEHAEMRLHYRLNDFDVAFGFNPHDFTQVNSTINPQMVKLACDLLDLKQGERVLDLFCGLGNFSLPLARCVGATGQVVGVEGSEEMVQRGAENAERNALDQLKFFSQDLTKDFSHHSWANQGFDALLIDPPRAGAEEIMHYMPNFGAKRIVYVSCNPATLARDAGLLVQQGYRLVKAGVMDMFTHTGHVESIALFEKDNEIND
;
A
#
# COMPACT_ATOMS: atom_id res chain seq x y z
N MET A 1 7.02 -19.12 36.62
CA MET A 1 5.81 -18.37 36.34
C MET A 1 5.85 -18.18 34.82
N ASP A 2 5.33 -19.21 34.15
CA ASP A 2 5.41 -19.29 32.71
C ASP A 2 4.45 -18.26 32.12
N ASP A 3 4.94 -17.53 31.13
CA ASP A 3 4.23 -16.45 30.44
C ASP A 3 3.11 -17.08 29.57
N GLU A 4 1.97 -17.41 30.20
CA GLU A 4 0.79 -18.03 29.54
C GLU A 4 0.09 -17.11 28.51
N HIS A 5 0.68 -15.94 28.25
CA HIS A 5 0.19 -14.96 27.28
C HIS A 5 1.19 -14.63 26.16
N ALA A 6 2.14 -15.50 25.85
CA ALA A 6 2.83 -15.40 24.57
C ALA A 6 1.77 -15.60 23.47
N GLU A 7 1.23 -14.50 22.95
CA GLU A 7 0.34 -14.50 21.81
C GLU A 7 0.97 -15.37 20.71
N MET A 8 0.29 -16.44 20.34
CA MET A 8 0.74 -17.39 19.35
C MET A 8 0.67 -16.72 17.97
N ARG A 9 1.73 -16.00 17.61
CA ARG A 9 1.83 -15.29 16.34
C ARG A 9 2.17 -16.24 15.22
N LEU A 10 1.43 -16.12 14.14
CA LEU A 10 1.74 -16.74 12.86
C LEU A 10 2.78 -15.88 12.12
N HIS A 11 3.49 -16.50 11.20
CA HIS A 11 4.55 -15.80 10.45
C HIS A 11 4.48 -16.19 8.97
N TYR A 12 4.79 -15.21 8.11
CA TYR A 12 5.09 -15.46 6.70
C TYR A 12 6.28 -14.59 6.25
N ARG A 13 6.86 -14.91 5.10
CA ARG A 13 7.98 -14.16 4.53
C ARG A 13 7.73 -13.83 3.07
N LEU A 14 8.21 -12.66 2.66
CA LEU A 14 8.39 -12.27 1.27
C LEU A 14 9.89 -12.34 0.97
N ASN A 15 10.32 -13.48 0.43
CA ASN A 15 11.75 -13.78 0.26
C ASN A 15 12.44 -12.81 -0.70
N ASP A 16 11.76 -12.37 -1.76
CA ASP A 16 12.31 -11.43 -2.76
C ASP A 16 12.73 -10.08 -2.15
N PHE A 17 12.17 -9.74 -0.98
CA PHE A 17 12.44 -8.48 -0.28
C PHE A 17 13.17 -8.69 1.06
N ASP A 18 13.44 -9.93 1.42
CA ASP A 18 13.97 -10.29 2.75
C ASP A 18 13.20 -9.63 3.89
N VAL A 19 11.88 -9.77 3.91
CA VAL A 19 11.02 -9.30 4.99
C VAL A 19 10.19 -10.43 5.59
N ALA A 20 10.04 -10.39 6.92
CA ALA A 20 9.27 -11.33 7.70
C ALA A 20 8.15 -10.62 8.46
N PHE A 21 6.95 -11.18 8.39
CA PHE A 21 5.77 -10.66 9.05
C PHE A 21 5.34 -11.55 10.21
N GLY A 22 5.00 -10.94 11.34
CA GLY A 22 4.25 -11.57 12.41
C GLY A 22 2.81 -11.05 12.40
N PHE A 23 1.85 -11.93 12.63
CA PHE A 23 0.43 -11.58 12.65
C PHE A 23 -0.35 -12.50 13.58
N ASN A 24 -1.51 -12.03 14.05
CA ASN A 24 -2.41 -12.83 14.86
C ASN A 24 -3.40 -13.59 13.96
N PRO A 25 -4.00 -14.71 14.41
CA PRO A 25 -4.97 -15.45 13.63
C PRO A 25 -6.20 -14.65 13.16
N HIS A 26 -6.50 -13.53 13.81
CA HIS A 26 -7.62 -12.65 13.49
C HIS A 26 -7.21 -11.44 12.63
N ASP A 27 -5.91 -11.22 12.43
CA ASP A 27 -5.43 -10.14 11.57
C ASP A 27 -5.76 -10.45 10.12
N PHE A 28 -6.17 -9.41 9.36
CA PHE A 28 -6.36 -9.57 7.94
C PHE A 28 -5.01 -9.77 7.25
N THR A 29 -4.89 -10.86 6.53
CA THR A 29 -3.74 -11.15 5.65
C THR A 29 -4.24 -11.61 4.29
N GLN A 30 -3.41 -11.43 3.26
CA GLN A 30 -3.74 -11.93 1.92
C GLN A 30 -3.82 -13.47 1.93
N VAL A 31 -4.99 -13.98 1.61
CA VAL A 31 -5.32 -15.41 1.77
C VAL A 31 -4.52 -16.35 0.87
N ASN A 32 -4.04 -15.87 -0.28
CA ASN A 32 -3.29 -16.68 -1.23
C ASN A 32 -1.78 -16.46 -1.07
N SER A 33 -1.13 -17.35 -0.31
CA SER A 33 0.31 -17.28 -0.03
C SER A 33 1.20 -17.47 -1.26
N THR A 34 0.66 -17.98 -2.38
CA THR A 34 1.40 -18.15 -3.64
C THR A 34 1.31 -16.91 -4.53
N ILE A 35 0.14 -16.28 -4.58
CA ILE A 35 -0.11 -15.10 -5.43
C ILE A 35 0.34 -13.81 -4.74
N ASN A 36 0.20 -13.70 -3.41
CA ASN A 36 0.59 -12.49 -2.68
C ASN A 36 2.04 -12.04 -2.96
N PRO A 37 3.08 -12.91 -2.91
CA PRO A 37 4.44 -12.48 -3.23
C PRO A 37 4.58 -11.93 -4.66
N GLN A 38 3.87 -12.53 -5.62
CA GLN A 38 3.89 -12.09 -7.02
C GLN A 38 3.19 -10.72 -7.18
N MET A 39 2.07 -10.50 -6.49
CA MET A 39 1.35 -9.23 -6.48
C MET A 39 2.22 -8.11 -5.88
N VAL A 40 2.84 -8.37 -4.74
CA VAL A 40 3.75 -7.41 -4.08
C VAL A 40 4.92 -7.07 -4.98
N LYS A 41 5.56 -8.10 -5.57
CA LYS A 41 6.65 -7.89 -6.52
C LYS A 41 6.22 -7.06 -7.72
N LEU A 42 5.08 -7.38 -8.33
CA LEU A 42 4.55 -6.63 -9.46
C LEU A 42 4.26 -5.17 -9.10
N ALA A 43 3.70 -4.90 -7.91
CA ALA A 43 3.44 -3.55 -7.44
C ALA A 43 4.74 -2.74 -7.30
N CYS A 44 5.78 -3.33 -6.69
CA CYS A 44 7.10 -2.71 -6.56
C CYS A 44 7.76 -2.47 -7.94
N ASP A 45 7.70 -3.45 -8.84
CA ASP A 45 8.24 -3.34 -10.20
C ASP A 45 7.52 -2.22 -11.00
N LEU A 46 6.19 -2.09 -10.86
CA LEU A 46 5.41 -1.04 -11.51
C LEU A 46 5.72 0.35 -10.97
N LEU A 47 5.92 0.48 -9.65
CA LEU A 47 6.32 1.76 -9.04
C LEU A 47 7.74 2.17 -9.43
N ASP A 48 8.61 1.23 -9.80
CA ASP A 48 10.02 1.48 -10.21
C ASP A 48 10.74 2.46 -9.27
N LEU A 49 10.64 2.18 -7.96
CA LEU A 49 11.15 3.06 -6.91
C LEU A 49 12.66 3.21 -6.94
N LYS A 50 13.14 4.43 -6.67
CA LYS A 50 14.56 4.73 -6.55
C LYS A 50 14.95 4.94 -5.08
N GLN A 51 16.24 4.73 -4.81
CA GLN A 51 16.81 5.02 -3.49
C GLN A 51 16.56 6.48 -3.09
N GLY A 52 16.06 6.69 -1.88
CA GLY A 52 15.80 8.02 -1.35
C GLY A 52 14.40 8.57 -1.64
N GLU A 53 13.58 7.87 -2.44
CA GLU A 53 12.21 8.30 -2.73
C GLU A 53 11.28 8.19 -1.51
N ARG A 54 10.21 8.97 -1.55
CA ARG A 54 9.16 9.02 -0.53
C ARG A 54 7.90 8.38 -1.06
N VAL A 55 7.38 7.39 -0.34
CA VAL A 55 6.21 6.59 -0.76
C VAL A 55 5.12 6.66 0.29
N LEU A 56 3.87 6.79 -0.16
CA LEU A 56 2.68 6.68 0.67
C LEU A 56 1.95 5.37 0.32
N ASP A 57 1.66 4.57 1.35
CA ASP A 57 0.90 3.31 1.25
C ASP A 57 -0.41 3.48 2.01
N LEU A 58 -1.51 3.59 1.29
CA LEU A 58 -2.85 3.82 1.84
C LEU A 58 -3.63 2.51 1.93
N PHE A 59 -4.32 2.32 3.06
CA PHE A 59 -4.96 1.06 3.47
C PHE A 59 -3.92 -0.05 3.68
N CYS A 60 -2.83 0.29 4.35
CA CYS A 60 -1.62 -0.54 4.38
C CYS A 60 -1.73 -1.81 5.24
N GLY A 61 -2.78 -1.95 6.04
CA GLY A 61 -2.93 -3.07 6.98
C GLY A 61 -1.71 -3.22 7.89
N LEU A 62 -1.21 -4.43 8.02
CA LEU A 62 0.00 -4.76 8.79
C LEU A 62 1.32 -4.50 8.02
N GLY A 63 1.24 -3.86 6.85
CA GLY A 63 2.41 -3.47 6.06
C GLY A 63 2.81 -4.43 4.94
N ASN A 64 1.87 -5.22 4.41
CA ASN A 64 2.16 -6.21 3.35
C ASN A 64 2.90 -5.62 2.14
N PHE A 65 2.55 -4.39 1.74
CA PHE A 65 3.29 -3.63 0.73
C PHE A 65 4.32 -2.69 1.35
N SER A 66 4.01 -2.06 2.50
CA SER A 66 4.86 -1.04 3.12
C SER A 66 6.29 -1.52 3.38
N LEU A 67 6.47 -2.76 3.90
CA LEU A 67 7.79 -3.29 4.21
C LEU A 67 8.63 -3.51 2.94
N PRO A 68 8.11 -4.18 1.88
CA PRO A 68 8.77 -4.25 0.58
C PRO A 68 9.11 -2.89 -0.03
N LEU A 69 8.18 -1.93 0.01
CA LEU A 69 8.42 -0.56 -0.47
C LEU A 69 9.58 0.10 0.28
N ALA A 70 9.68 -0.10 1.60
CA ALA A 70 10.78 0.42 2.40
C ALA A 70 12.13 -0.21 2.02
N ARG A 71 12.17 -1.49 1.63
CA ARG A 71 13.38 -2.10 1.05
C ARG A 71 13.74 -1.45 -0.28
N CYS A 72 12.76 -1.18 -1.14
CA CYS A 72 12.99 -0.58 -2.46
C CYS A 72 13.58 0.83 -2.36
N VAL A 73 13.07 1.68 -1.46
CA VAL A 73 13.57 3.07 -1.31
C VAL A 73 14.86 3.16 -0.48
N GLY A 74 15.22 2.09 0.23
CA GLY A 74 16.43 2.02 1.05
C GLY A 74 16.43 2.95 2.27
N ALA A 75 17.56 2.99 2.97
CA ALA A 75 17.67 3.69 4.25
C ALA A 75 17.55 5.22 4.14
N THR A 76 17.78 5.79 2.96
CA THR A 76 17.68 7.24 2.70
C THR A 76 16.28 7.67 2.23
N GLY A 77 15.41 6.70 1.88
CA GLY A 77 14.03 6.94 1.51
C GLY A 77 13.11 7.06 2.71
N GLN A 78 11.82 7.19 2.44
CA GLN A 78 10.79 7.21 3.46
C GLN A 78 9.55 6.50 2.95
N VAL A 79 8.94 5.67 3.81
CA VAL A 79 7.61 5.09 3.56
C VAL A 79 6.68 5.49 4.70
N VAL A 80 5.48 5.91 4.32
CA VAL A 80 4.39 6.19 5.24
C VAL A 80 3.26 5.22 4.94
N GLY A 81 2.93 4.36 5.90
CA GLY A 81 1.75 3.50 5.86
C GLY A 81 0.60 4.13 6.64
N VAL A 82 -0.59 4.15 6.05
CA VAL A 82 -1.80 4.68 6.70
C VAL A 82 -2.91 3.64 6.67
N GLU A 83 -3.48 3.38 7.84
CA GLU A 83 -4.48 2.33 8.04
C GLU A 83 -5.53 2.80 9.07
N GLY A 84 -6.80 2.39 8.88
CA GLY A 84 -7.90 2.76 9.78
C GLY A 84 -7.88 2.02 11.12
N SER A 85 -7.34 0.81 11.14
CA SER A 85 -7.27 -0.03 12.35
C SER A 85 -6.00 0.26 13.14
N GLU A 86 -6.16 0.77 14.36
CA GLU A 86 -5.04 1.03 15.26
C GLU A 86 -4.25 -0.25 15.59
N GLU A 87 -4.93 -1.39 15.72
CA GLU A 87 -4.31 -2.69 15.95
C GLU A 87 -3.40 -3.10 14.78
N MET A 88 -3.86 -2.91 13.55
CA MET A 88 -3.07 -3.21 12.35
C MET A 88 -1.88 -2.26 12.21
N VAL A 89 -2.04 -0.98 12.54
CA VAL A 89 -0.95 0.02 12.60
C VAL A 89 0.13 -0.41 13.60
N GLN A 90 -0.27 -0.82 14.81
CA GLN A 90 0.66 -1.33 15.80
C GLN A 90 1.39 -2.58 15.26
N ARG A 91 0.67 -3.49 14.63
CA ARG A 91 1.25 -4.68 14.01
C ARG A 91 2.25 -4.35 12.90
N GLY A 92 1.90 -3.37 12.06
CA GLY A 92 2.80 -2.84 11.03
C GLY A 92 4.10 -2.27 11.62
N ALA A 93 3.99 -1.48 12.68
CA ALA A 93 5.15 -0.92 13.36
C ALA A 93 6.06 -2.00 13.98
N GLU A 94 5.49 -3.03 14.63
CA GLU A 94 6.24 -4.18 15.14
C GLU A 94 6.94 -4.96 14.01
N ASN A 95 6.28 -5.10 12.86
CA ASN A 95 6.88 -5.74 11.69
C ASN A 95 8.02 -4.89 11.10
N ALA A 96 7.87 -3.56 11.06
CA ALA A 96 8.95 -2.67 10.62
C ALA A 96 10.18 -2.78 11.54
N GLU A 97 9.99 -2.75 12.85
CA GLU A 97 11.06 -2.91 13.85
C GLU A 97 11.76 -4.27 13.70
N ARG A 98 11.00 -5.36 13.56
CA ARG A 98 11.53 -6.73 13.35
C ARG A 98 12.43 -6.82 12.12
N ASN A 99 12.15 -6.05 11.09
CA ASN A 99 12.89 -6.03 9.83
C ASN A 99 13.95 -4.90 9.76
N ALA A 100 14.16 -4.15 10.85
CA ALA A 100 15.09 -3.01 10.92
C ALA A 100 14.83 -1.97 9.82
N LEU A 101 13.56 -1.56 9.66
CA LEU A 101 13.10 -0.59 8.66
C LEU A 101 12.74 0.75 9.32
N ASP A 102 13.73 1.47 9.84
CA ASP A 102 13.55 2.72 10.60
C ASP A 102 12.93 3.85 9.76
N GLN A 103 13.06 3.79 8.42
CA GLN A 103 12.49 4.75 7.46
C GLN A 103 10.99 4.54 7.18
N LEU A 104 10.39 3.47 7.74
CA LEU A 104 8.96 3.16 7.61
C LEU A 104 8.20 3.63 8.85
N LYS A 105 7.16 4.44 8.65
CA LYS A 105 6.28 4.94 9.71
C LYS A 105 4.83 4.59 9.41
N PHE A 106 4.09 4.20 10.45
CA PHE A 106 2.68 3.90 10.35
C PHE A 106 1.83 4.93 11.10
N PHE A 107 0.65 5.25 10.55
CA PHE A 107 -0.31 6.16 11.15
C PHE A 107 -1.71 5.56 11.11
N SER A 108 -2.42 5.66 12.24
CA SER A 108 -3.83 5.29 12.31
C SER A 108 -4.68 6.47 11.85
N GLN A 109 -5.47 6.27 10.80
CA GLN A 109 -6.38 7.27 10.26
C GLN A 109 -7.52 6.61 9.48
N ASP A 110 -8.75 6.97 9.82
CA ASP A 110 -9.91 6.67 9.00
C ASP A 110 -9.86 7.51 7.71
N LEU A 111 -9.50 6.86 6.62
CA LEU A 111 -9.29 7.52 5.33
C LEU A 111 -10.59 7.95 4.62
N THR A 112 -11.75 7.69 5.22
CA THR A 112 -13.04 8.25 4.78
C THR A 112 -13.33 9.63 5.39
N LYS A 113 -12.49 10.06 6.33
CA LYS A 113 -12.61 11.36 7.02
C LYS A 113 -11.50 12.31 6.61
N ASP A 114 -11.69 13.60 6.91
CA ASP A 114 -10.64 14.60 6.66
C ASP A 114 -9.38 14.30 7.49
N PHE A 115 -8.28 14.19 6.80
CA PHE A 115 -6.94 13.96 7.36
C PHE A 115 -5.94 15.07 6.93
N SER A 116 -6.40 16.14 6.30
CA SER A 116 -5.56 17.22 5.79
C SER A 116 -4.70 17.90 6.86
N HIS A 117 -5.10 17.79 8.14
CA HIS A 117 -4.37 18.35 9.27
C HIS A 117 -3.17 17.50 9.73
N HIS A 118 -3.05 16.25 9.26
CA HIS A 118 -1.92 15.41 9.60
C HIS A 118 -0.65 15.80 8.85
N SER A 119 0.47 15.80 9.56
CA SER A 119 1.77 16.17 8.97
C SER A 119 2.17 15.30 7.80
N TRP A 120 1.86 14.00 7.82
CA TRP A 120 2.15 13.08 6.73
C TRP A 120 1.39 13.42 5.45
N ALA A 121 0.16 13.99 5.56
CA ALA A 121 -0.67 14.30 4.39
C ALA A 121 -0.14 15.47 3.55
N ASN A 122 0.75 16.29 4.11
CA ASN A 122 1.22 17.54 3.49
C ASN A 122 2.72 17.55 3.15
N GLN A 123 3.39 16.40 3.24
CA GLN A 123 4.83 16.37 3.04
C GLN A 123 5.29 16.07 1.60
N GLY A 124 4.36 15.72 0.68
CA GLY A 124 4.64 15.34 -0.69
C GLY A 124 5.30 13.95 -0.81
N PHE A 125 5.00 13.23 -1.89
CA PHE A 125 5.49 11.88 -2.16
C PHE A 125 5.87 11.74 -3.63
N ASP A 126 6.82 10.84 -3.92
CA ASP A 126 7.21 10.49 -5.29
C ASP A 126 6.28 9.44 -5.88
N ALA A 127 5.77 8.54 -5.04
CA ALA A 127 4.90 7.45 -5.44
C ALA A 127 3.84 7.13 -4.37
N LEU A 128 2.70 6.59 -4.83
CA LEU A 128 1.63 6.06 -3.98
C LEU A 128 1.34 4.60 -4.31
N LEU A 129 0.98 3.85 -3.28
CA LEU A 129 0.27 2.58 -3.40
C LEU A 129 -1.09 2.70 -2.70
N ILE A 130 -2.13 2.19 -3.31
CA ILE A 130 -3.50 2.21 -2.79
C ILE A 130 -4.08 0.80 -2.92
N ASP A 131 -4.43 0.16 -1.80
CA ASP A 131 -5.08 -1.16 -1.75
C ASP A 131 -6.35 -1.09 -0.90
N PRO A 132 -7.41 -0.44 -1.38
CA PRO A 132 -8.60 -0.12 -0.60
C PRO A 132 -9.55 -1.31 -0.45
N PRO A 133 -10.52 -1.23 0.48
CA PRO A 133 -11.62 -2.17 0.56
C PRO A 133 -12.47 -2.14 -0.72
N ARG A 134 -13.43 -3.08 -0.82
CA ARG A 134 -14.32 -3.24 -1.99
C ARG A 134 -15.09 -1.97 -2.41
N ALA A 135 -15.28 -1.02 -1.50
CA ALA A 135 -15.91 0.26 -1.76
C ALA A 135 -15.06 1.19 -2.64
N GLY A 136 -13.75 0.91 -2.75
CA GLY A 136 -12.79 1.77 -3.42
C GLY A 136 -12.27 2.87 -2.51
N ALA A 137 -11.68 3.90 -3.10
CA ALA A 137 -11.02 5.01 -2.40
C ALA A 137 -11.48 6.39 -2.91
N GLU A 138 -12.76 6.53 -3.21
CA GLU A 138 -13.31 7.77 -3.83
C GLU A 138 -12.96 9.03 -3.03
N GLU A 139 -13.08 8.98 -1.71
CA GLU A 139 -12.79 10.10 -0.81
C GLU A 139 -11.31 10.52 -0.91
N ILE A 140 -10.42 9.54 -1.03
CA ILE A 140 -8.97 9.78 -1.15
C ILE A 140 -8.62 10.47 -2.46
N MET A 141 -9.38 10.23 -3.53
CA MET A 141 -9.08 10.81 -4.84
C MET A 141 -9.05 12.34 -4.82
N HIS A 142 -9.80 12.97 -3.93
CA HIS A 142 -9.79 14.43 -3.77
C HIS A 142 -8.47 14.99 -3.21
N TYR A 143 -7.68 14.16 -2.53
CA TYR A 143 -6.41 14.55 -1.92
C TYR A 143 -5.18 14.26 -2.81
N MET A 144 -5.36 13.57 -3.94
CA MET A 144 -4.26 13.19 -4.83
C MET A 144 -3.37 14.36 -5.26
N PRO A 145 -3.91 15.56 -5.59
CA PRO A 145 -3.08 16.71 -5.92
C PRO A 145 -2.15 17.14 -4.78
N ASN A 146 -2.60 17.00 -3.52
CA ASN A 146 -1.82 17.39 -2.34
C ASN A 146 -0.65 16.46 -2.07
N PHE A 147 -0.79 15.18 -2.41
CA PHE A 147 0.28 14.21 -2.26
C PHE A 147 1.40 14.42 -3.28
N GLY A 148 1.11 14.97 -4.46
CA GLY A 148 2.08 15.32 -5.48
C GLY A 148 2.75 14.12 -6.17
N ALA A 149 2.27 12.91 -5.95
CA ALA A 149 2.88 11.69 -6.46
C ALA A 149 2.87 11.64 -7.99
N LYS A 150 4.01 11.23 -8.56
CA LYS A 150 4.16 11.06 -10.01
C LYS A 150 3.68 9.71 -10.50
N ARG A 151 3.71 8.69 -9.64
CA ARG A 151 3.33 7.30 -9.94
C ARG A 151 2.40 6.79 -8.86
N ILE A 152 1.32 6.15 -9.30
CA ILE A 152 0.32 5.54 -8.40
C ILE A 152 0.09 4.10 -8.87
N VAL A 153 0.29 3.15 -7.97
CA VAL A 153 -0.20 1.77 -8.15
C VAL A 153 -1.47 1.61 -7.34
N TYR A 154 -2.53 1.18 -8.00
CA TYR A 154 -3.82 0.88 -7.40
C TYR A 154 -4.09 -0.62 -7.51
N VAL A 155 -4.23 -1.29 -6.37
CA VAL A 155 -4.66 -2.69 -6.26
C VAL A 155 -6.15 -2.70 -5.91
N SER A 156 -6.95 -3.60 -6.47
CA SER A 156 -8.39 -3.64 -6.20
C SER A 156 -8.98 -5.02 -6.38
N CYS A 157 -9.76 -5.45 -5.41
CA CYS A 157 -10.61 -6.64 -5.51
C CYS A 157 -11.97 -6.36 -6.20
N ASN A 158 -12.22 -5.14 -6.67
CA ASN A 158 -13.46 -4.74 -7.33
C ASN A 158 -13.18 -3.86 -8.57
N PRO A 159 -13.23 -4.44 -9.78
CA PRO A 159 -12.95 -3.70 -11.01
C PRO A 159 -13.87 -2.49 -11.24
N ALA A 160 -15.11 -2.52 -10.75
CA ALA A 160 -16.06 -1.42 -10.94
C ALA A 160 -15.65 -0.17 -10.14
N THR A 161 -15.23 -0.34 -8.89
CA THR A 161 -14.73 0.78 -8.08
C THR A 161 -13.37 1.26 -8.57
N LEU A 162 -12.49 0.37 -9.03
CA LEU A 162 -11.25 0.77 -9.70
C LEU A 162 -11.53 1.65 -10.93
N ALA A 163 -12.51 1.28 -11.78
CA ALA A 163 -12.85 2.07 -12.96
C ALA A 163 -13.38 3.47 -12.60
N ARG A 164 -14.20 3.58 -11.55
CA ARG A 164 -14.68 4.86 -11.02
C ARG A 164 -13.52 5.73 -10.56
N ASP A 165 -12.68 5.20 -9.70
CA ASP A 165 -11.55 5.92 -9.08
C ASP A 165 -10.48 6.28 -10.13
N ALA A 166 -10.25 5.42 -11.12
CA ALA A 166 -9.41 5.70 -12.27
C ALA A 166 -9.91 6.90 -13.08
N GLY A 167 -11.24 7.03 -13.26
CA GLY A 167 -11.83 8.20 -13.90
C GLY A 167 -11.52 9.50 -13.14
N LEU A 168 -11.53 9.47 -11.81
CA LEU A 168 -11.17 10.63 -10.97
C LEU A 168 -9.67 10.96 -11.08
N LEU A 169 -8.79 9.95 -11.12
CA LEU A 169 -7.35 10.14 -11.32
C LEU A 169 -7.07 10.79 -12.69
N VAL A 170 -7.74 10.32 -13.75
CA VAL A 170 -7.59 10.89 -15.10
C VAL A 170 -8.02 12.35 -15.14
N GLN A 171 -9.12 12.71 -14.48
CA GLN A 171 -9.56 14.11 -14.38
C GLN A 171 -8.53 15.00 -13.64
N GLN A 172 -7.68 14.42 -12.84
CA GLN A 172 -6.62 15.12 -12.11
C GLN A 172 -5.26 15.10 -12.83
N GLY A 173 -5.24 14.69 -14.11
CA GLY A 173 -4.04 14.69 -14.94
C GLY A 173 -3.12 13.49 -14.73
N TYR A 174 -3.68 12.35 -14.31
CA TYR A 174 -2.99 11.08 -14.39
C TYR A 174 -3.45 10.30 -15.62
N ARG A 175 -2.57 9.53 -16.22
CA ARG A 175 -2.92 8.60 -17.29
C ARG A 175 -2.74 7.15 -16.84
N LEU A 176 -3.63 6.28 -17.24
CA LEU A 176 -3.47 4.84 -17.06
C LEU A 176 -2.37 4.32 -17.98
N VAL A 177 -1.31 3.76 -17.43
CA VAL A 177 -0.14 3.25 -18.16
C VAL A 177 -0.24 1.76 -18.39
N LYS A 178 -0.60 1.02 -17.32
CA LYS A 178 -0.75 -0.44 -17.35
C LYS A 178 -1.91 -0.86 -16.46
N ALA A 179 -2.59 -1.92 -16.87
CA ALA A 179 -3.56 -2.61 -16.04
C ALA A 179 -3.42 -4.12 -16.23
N GLY A 180 -3.69 -4.87 -15.19
CA GLY A 180 -3.67 -6.33 -15.20
C GLY A 180 -4.62 -6.91 -14.16
N VAL A 181 -4.86 -8.20 -14.28
CA VAL A 181 -5.69 -8.98 -13.35
C VAL A 181 -4.92 -10.19 -12.86
N MET A 182 -5.19 -10.59 -11.63
CA MET A 182 -4.65 -11.77 -10.98
C MET A 182 -5.79 -12.59 -10.38
N ASP A 183 -5.74 -13.90 -10.57
CA ASP A 183 -6.69 -14.81 -9.94
C ASP A 183 -6.24 -15.14 -8.51
N MET A 184 -6.55 -14.22 -7.59
CA MET A 184 -6.23 -14.37 -6.16
C MET A 184 -7.12 -15.43 -5.48
N PHE A 185 -8.33 -15.64 -5.99
CA PHE A 185 -9.36 -16.46 -5.38
C PHE A 185 -9.82 -17.54 -6.36
N THR A 186 -8.95 -18.51 -6.64
CA THR A 186 -9.25 -19.64 -7.53
C THR A 186 -10.61 -20.28 -7.21
N HIS A 187 -11.40 -20.59 -8.23
CA HIS A 187 -12.78 -21.10 -8.15
C HIS A 187 -13.84 -20.12 -7.62
N THR A 188 -13.55 -18.83 -7.58
CA THR A 188 -14.55 -17.77 -7.30
C THR A 188 -14.62 -16.80 -8.46
N GLY A 189 -15.68 -15.96 -8.51
CA GLY A 189 -15.79 -14.86 -9.48
C GLY A 189 -14.98 -13.59 -9.10
N HIS A 190 -14.10 -13.69 -8.11
CA HIS A 190 -13.33 -12.54 -7.61
C HIS A 190 -11.93 -12.52 -8.22
N VAL A 191 -11.61 -11.41 -8.87
CA VAL A 191 -10.27 -11.14 -9.41
C VAL A 191 -9.66 -9.96 -8.69
N GLU A 192 -8.35 -10.01 -8.51
CA GLU A 192 -7.55 -8.88 -8.07
C GLU A 192 -7.06 -8.14 -9.30
N SER A 193 -7.28 -6.84 -9.33
CA SER A 193 -6.81 -5.97 -10.41
C SER A 193 -5.67 -5.09 -9.90
N ILE A 194 -4.70 -4.81 -10.75
CA ILE A 194 -3.61 -3.88 -10.46
C ILE A 194 -3.47 -2.91 -11.62
N ALA A 195 -3.32 -1.63 -11.31
CA ALA A 195 -3.18 -0.58 -12.32
C ALA A 195 -2.08 0.40 -11.94
N LEU A 196 -1.28 0.81 -12.92
CA LEU A 196 -0.28 1.88 -12.80
C LEU A 196 -0.82 3.13 -13.48
N PHE A 197 -0.82 4.23 -12.74
CA PHE A 197 -1.07 5.57 -13.24
C PHE A 197 0.20 6.41 -13.11
N GLU A 198 0.46 7.26 -14.10
CA GLU A 198 1.52 8.26 -14.08
C GLU A 198 0.94 9.65 -14.24
N LYS A 199 1.48 10.61 -13.53
CA LYS A 199 1.16 12.03 -13.71
C LYS A 199 1.61 12.42 -15.11
N ASP A 200 0.71 13.01 -15.90
CA ASP A 200 1.12 13.62 -17.15
C ASP A 200 2.13 14.72 -16.84
N ASN A 201 3.30 14.62 -17.45
CA ASN A 201 4.21 15.75 -17.43
C ASN A 201 3.50 16.87 -18.19
N GLU A 202 3.11 17.93 -17.50
CA GLU A 202 2.73 19.15 -18.19
C GLU A 202 3.88 19.49 -19.13
N ILE A 203 3.58 19.48 -20.43
CA ILE A 203 4.45 20.09 -21.42
C ILE A 203 4.41 21.57 -21.02
N ASN A 204 5.45 22.02 -20.32
CA ASN A 204 5.67 23.44 -20.10
C ASN A 204 5.96 24.04 -21.48
N ASP A 205 4.91 24.56 -22.13
CA ASP A 205 5.00 25.45 -23.27
C ASP A 205 5.44 26.87 -22.79
#